data_044fbb4da03e91620c55ab68e4081b63
#
_entry.id   044fbb4da03e91620c55ab68e4081b63
#
_cell.length_a   1.000
_cell.length_b   1.000
_cell.length_c   1.000
_cell.angle_alpha   90.00
_cell.angle_beta   90.00
_cell.angle_gamma   90.00
#
_symmetry.space_group_name_H-M   'P 1'
#
loop_
_entity.id
_entity.type
_entity.pdbx_description
1 polymer ?
#
loop_
_entity_poly.entity_id
_entity_poly.type
_entity_poly.pdbx_seq_one_letter_code
_entity_poly.pdbx_strand_id
1 'polypeptide(L)'
;MVAAAFHTIVAKALYVTKRARPDISLAIAFLTMRVRSPDTDDSEKLSHLVEYLRGDRDRPLILGADNEGMLMWYVHASFAVHPSMRGHTIGRLTMGRGFPISVSTK
;
A
#
# COMPACT_ATOMS: atom_id res chain seq x y z
N MET A 1 8.73 0.69 20.57
CA MET A 1 7.42 0.13 20.17
C MET A 1 7.46 -1.38 20.23
N VAL A 2 6.50 -1.99 20.89
CA VAL A 2 6.42 -3.46 20.95
C VAL A 2 5.85 -4.02 19.64
N ALA A 3 6.26 -5.24 19.29
CA ALA A 3 5.86 -5.87 18.03
C ALA A 3 4.34 -6.00 17.86
N ALA A 4 3.61 -6.25 18.95
CA ALA A 4 2.16 -6.38 18.90
C ALA A 4 1.48 -5.07 18.50
N ALA A 5 1.94 -3.94 19.02
CA ALA A 5 1.41 -2.63 18.64
C ALA A 5 1.74 -2.30 17.18
N PHE A 6 2.95 -2.59 16.75
CA PHE A 6 3.37 -2.42 15.36
C PHE A 6 2.46 -3.22 14.42
N HIS A 7 2.25 -4.50 14.72
CA HIS A 7 1.40 -5.37 13.92
C HIS A 7 -0.03 -4.83 13.82
N THR A 8 -0.60 -4.38 14.94
CA THR A 8 -1.97 -3.85 14.98
C THR A 8 -2.11 -2.62 14.08
N ILE A 9 -1.16 -1.69 14.17
CA ILE A 9 -1.21 -0.45 13.36
C ILE A 9 -1.05 -0.77 11.88
N VAL A 10 -0.13 -1.67 11.54
CA VAL A 10 0.09 -2.08 10.14
C VAL A 10 -1.17 -2.76 9.58
N ALA A 11 -1.83 -3.61 10.36
CA ALA A 11 -3.06 -4.27 9.92
C ALA A 11 -4.18 -3.26 9.64
N LYS A 12 -4.34 -2.26 10.50
CA LYS A 12 -5.33 -1.20 10.28
C LYS A 12 -5.01 -0.38 9.04
N ALA A 13 -3.75 -0.04 8.85
CA ALA A 13 -3.30 0.70 7.66
C ALA A 13 -3.50 -0.10 6.38
N LEU A 14 -3.28 -1.41 6.43
CA LEU A 14 -3.55 -2.28 5.29
C LEU A 14 -5.03 -2.26 4.88
N TYR A 15 -5.92 -2.27 5.86
CA TYR A 15 -7.36 -2.16 5.61
C TYR A 15 -7.70 -0.85 4.89
N VAL A 16 -7.16 0.27 5.38
CA VAL A 16 -7.38 1.59 4.78
C VAL A 16 -6.82 1.68 3.37
N THR A 17 -5.62 1.09 3.16
CA THR A 17 -4.97 1.05 1.84
C THR A 17 -5.89 0.46 0.78
N LYS A 18 -6.52 -0.65 1.11
CA LYS A 18 -7.35 -1.37 0.14
C LYS A 18 -8.68 -0.69 -0.15
N ARG A 19 -9.15 0.17 0.76
CA ARG A 19 -10.47 0.78 0.62
C ARG A 19 -10.46 2.24 0.21
N ALA A 20 -9.45 3.00 0.63
CA ALA A 20 -9.51 4.45 0.46
C ALA A 20 -8.17 5.11 0.12
N ARG A 21 -7.05 4.46 0.42
CA ARG A 21 -5.73 5.10 0.31
C ARG A 21 -4.72 4.21 -0.41
N PRO A 22 -4.89 4.00 -1.72
CA PRO A 22 -3.92 3.21 -2.48
C PRO A 22 -2.53 3.85 -2.59
N ASP A 23 -2.41 5.14 -2.29
CA ASP A 23 -1.15 5.87 -2.32
C ASP A 23 -0.12 5.37 -1.30
N ILE A 24 -0.56 4.69 -0.23
CA ILE A 24 0.35 4.11 0.77
C ILE A 24 0.59 2.62 0.56
N SER A 25 0.12 2.06 -0.54
CA SER A 25 0.13 0.62 -0.80
C SER A 25 1.52 0.00 -0.74
N LEU A 26 2.51 0.61 -1.39
CA LEU A 26 3.87 0.08 -1.39
C LEU A 26 4.51 0.13 -0.01
N ALA A 27 4.36 1.23 0.71
CA ALA A 27 4.90 1.39 2.04
C ALA A 27 4.32 0.35 3.00
N ILE A 28 3.01 0.11 2.94
CA ILE A 28 2.34 -0.88 3.78
C ILE A 28 2.75 -2.30 3.41
N ALA A 29 2.94 -2.61 2.14
CA ALA A 29 3.43 -3.92 1.72
C ALA A 29 4.81 -4.22 2.33
N PHE A 30 5.70 -3.24 2.33
CA PHE A 30 7.01 -3.38 2.96
C PHE A 30 6.89 -3.62 4.47
N LEU A 31 6.09 -2.80 5.17
CA LEU A 31 5.93 -2.93 6.62
C LEU A 31 5.26 -4.24 7.03
N THR A 32 4.38 -4.77 6.19
CA THR A 32 3.75 -6.08 6.42
C THR A 32 4.77 -7.20 6.49
N MET A 33 5.86 -7.11 5.73
CA MET A 33 6.93 -8.10 5.78
C MET A 33 7.75 -8.03 7.07
N ARG A 34 7.63 -6.95 7.82
CA ARG A 34 8.45 -6.69 9.02
C ARG A 34 7.71 -6.92 10.33
N VAL A 35 6.45 -7.37 10.28
CA VAL A 35 5.60 -7.44 11.49
C VAL A 35 6.09 -8.45 12.54
N ARG A 36 6.83 -9.47 12.14
CA ARG A 36 7.34 -10.48 13.09
C ARG A 36 8.49 -9.96 13.93
N SER A 37 9.32 -9.13 13.35
CA SER A 37 10.55 -8.67 14.00
C SER A 37 10.88 -7.24 13.56
N PRO A 38 10.04 -6.26 13.94
CA PRO A 38 10.31 -4.87 13.58
C PRO A 38 11.49 -4.31 14.37
N ASP A 39 12.30 -3.50 13.73
CA ASP A 39 13.38 -2.79 14.38
C ASP A 39 13.03 -1.30 14.55
N THR A 40 13.99 -0.50 15.06
CA THR A 40 13.80 0.93 15.25
C THR A 40 13.52 1.65 13.93
N ASP A 41 14.21 1.25 12.87
CA ASP A 41 14.02 1.84 11.54
C ASP A 41 12.61 1.58 11.02
N ASP A 42 12.08 0.37 11.23
CA ASP A 42 10.70 0.03 10.85
C ASP A 42 9.68 0.88 11.62
N SER A 43 9.93 1.12 12.90
CA SER A 43 9.07 1.98 13.73
C SER A 43 9.08 3.42 13.25
N GLU A 44 10.23 3.93 12.84
CA GLU A 44 10.35 5.28 12.28
C GLU A 44 9.59 5.38 10.97
N LYS A 45 9.71 4.39 10.11
CA LYS A 45 8.96 4.35 8.85
C LYS A 45 7.45 4.35 9.08
N LEU A 46 6.99 3.58 10.06
CA LEU A 46 5.57 3.55 10.41
C LEU A 46 5.11 4.89 10.95
N SER A 47 5.92 5.56 11.78
CA SER A 47 5.60 6.88 12.30
C SER A 47 5.47 7.91 11.18
N HIS A 48 6.36 7.89 10.20
CA HIS A 48 6.28 8.76 9.03
C HIS A 48 5.00 8.50 8.22
N LEU A 49 4.63 7.24 8.07
CA LEU A 49 3.39 6.89 7.37
C LEU A 49 2.16 7.41 8.10
N VAL A 50 2.11 7.26 9.42
CA VAL A 50 1.00 7.76 10.23
C VAL A 50 0.91 9.28 10.16
N GLU A 51 2.04 9.97 10.21
CA GLU A 51 2.07 11.43 10.06
C GLU A 51 1.57 11.87 8.69
N TYR A 52 1.96 11.16 7.64
CA TYR A 52 1.47 11.43 6.29
C TYR A 52 -0.06 11.30 6.22
N LEU A 53 -0.60 10.21 6.77
CA LEU A 53 -2.04 9.98 6.78
C LEU A 53 -2.78 11.01 7.61
N ARG A 54 -2.22 11.41 8.75
CA ARG A 54 -2.82 12.41 9.62
C ARG A 54 -2.87 13.78 8.96
N GLY A 55 -1.80 14.15 8.25
CA GLY A 55 -1.73 15.43 7.56
C GLY A 55 -2.62 15.53 6.33
N ASP A 56 -3.12 14.40 5.83
CA ASP A 56 -3.87 14.34 4.58
C ASP A 56 -5.04 13.34 4.69
N ARG A 57 -5.65 13.26 5.86
CA ARG A 57 -6.68 12.25 6.16
C ARG A 57 -7.95 12.40 5.33
N ASP A 58 -8.24 13.60 4.87
CA ASP A 58 -9.47 13.89 4.12
C ASP A 58 -9.27 13.83 2.60
N ARG A 59 -8.13 13.31 2.14
CA ARG A 59 -7.88 13.16 0.71
C ARG A 59 -8.89 12.17 0.11
N PRO A 60 -9.68 12.59 -0.87
CA PRO A 60 -10.64 11.67 -1.50
C PRO A 60 -9.96 10.69 -2.44
N LEU A 61 -10.53 9.50 -2.55
CA LEU A 61 -10.21 8.57 -3.61
C LEU A 61 -11.11 8.91 -4.80
N ILE A 62 -10.50 9.40 -5.88
CA ILE A 62 -11.25 9.78 -7.07
C ILE A 62 -11.32 8.58 -8.00
N LEU A 63 -12.53 8.17 -8.32
CA LEU A 63 -12.77 7.10 -9.29
C LEU A 63 -13.31 7.71 -10.58
N GLY A 64 -12.76 7.29 -11.69
CA GLY A 64 -13.20 7.80 -12.98
C GLY A 64 -12.87 6.82 -14.09
N ALA A 65 -13.58 6.95 -15.19
CA ALA A 65 -13.38 6.13 -16.37
C ALA A 65 -13.47 7.00 -17.62
N ASP A 66 -12.59 6.75 -18.58
CA ASP A 66 -12.67 7.37 -19.89
C ASP A 66 -13.35 6.44 -20.91
N ASN A 67 -13.43 5.14 -20.58
CA ASN A 67 -14.10 4.14 -21.41
C ASN A 67 -14.60 3.00 -20.52
N GLU A 68 -15.90 2.97 -20.27
CA GLU A 68 -16.52 1.99 -19.39
C GLU A 68 -16.57 0.58 -19.99
N GLY A 69 -16.41 0.46 -21.31
CA GLY A 69 -16.37 -0.84 -21.98
C GLY A 69 -15.03 -1.55 -21.93
N MET A 70 -14.02 -0.95 -21.31
CA MET A 70 -12.66 -1.49 -21.30
C MET A 70 -12.08 -1.51 -19.90
N LEU A 71 -11.63 -2.68 -19.45
CA LEU A 71 -10.86 -2.83 -18.23
C LEU A 71 -9.38 -3.01 -18.59
N MET A 72 -8.52 -2.24 -17.95
CA MET A 72 -7.09 -2.32 -18.20
C MET A 72 -6.35 -2.73 -16.93
N TRP A 73 -5.53 -3.75 -17.03
CA TRP A 73 -4.63 -4.18 -15.97
C TRP A 73 -3.22 -3.68 -16.26
N TYR A 74 -2.64 -3.03 -15.26
CA TYR A 74 -1.23 -2.66 -15.26
C TYR A 74 -0.54 -3.52 -14.22
N VAL A 75 0.41 -4.33 -14.65
CA VAL A 75 1.09 -5.31 -13.79
C VAL A 75 2.58 -5.08 -13.85
N HIS A 76 3.21 -5.11 -12.70
CA HIS A 76 4.66 -5.02 -12.57
C HIS A 76 5.13 -5.93 -11.45
N ALA A 77 6.27 -6.56 -11.66
CA ALA A 77 6.88 -7.43 -10.66
C ALA A 77 8.36 -7.11 -10.54
N SER A 78 8.86 -7.15 -9.32
CA SER A 78 10.30 -7.04 -9.05
C SER A 78 10.80 -8.35 -8.43
N PHE A 79 12.07 -8.65 -8.65
CA PHE A 79 12.67 -9.89 -8.15
C PHE A 79 13.76 -9.55 -7.13
N ALA A 80 13.65 -10.18 -5.95
CA ALA A 80 14.72 -10.17 -4.95
C ALA A 80 15.22 -8.78 -4.55
N VAL A 81 14.34 -7.78 -4.50
CA VAL A 81 14.73 -6.40 -4.19
C VAL A 81 14.99 -6.15 -2.72
N HIS A 82 14.63 -7.10 -1.85
CA HIS A 82 14.83 -7.00 -0.41
C HIS A 82 15.94 -7.91 0.07
N PRO A 83 16.55 -7.63 1.24
CA PRO A 83 17.58 -8.51 1.81
C PRO A 83 17.10 -9.96 1.99
N SER A 84 15.79 -10.17 2.16
CA SER A 84 15.19 -11.50 2.28
C SER A 84 14.98 -12.18 0.92
N MET A 85 15.46 -11.61 -0.16
CA MET A 85 15.26 -12.09 -1.55
C MET A 85 13.82 -12.03 -2.02
N ARG A 86 12.94 -11.35 -1.30
CA ARG A 86 11.55 -11.16 -1.72
C ARG A 86 11.44 -10.05 -2.75
N GLY A 87 10.55 -10.25 -3.69
CA GLY A 87 10.16 -9.21 -4.65
C GLY A 87 8.77 -8.70 -4.33
N HIS A 88 8.29 -7.79 -5.18
CA HIS A 88 6.94 -7.27 -5.11
C HIS A 88 6.20 -7.51 -6.41
N THR A 89 4.90 -7.78 -6.30
CA THR A 89 3.98 -7.79 -7.43
C THR A 89 2.98 -6.67 -7.24
N ILE A 90 2.83 -5.83 -8.25
CA ILE A 90 1.92 -4.69 -8.21
C ILE A 90 0.91 -4.85 -9.34
N GLY A 91 -0.37 -4.71 -9.01
CA GLY A 91 -1.45 -4.72 -9.97
C GLY A 91 -2.35 -3.50 -9.81
N ARG A 92 -2.77 -2.93 -10.91
CA ARG A 92 -3.68 -1.80 -10.93
C ARG A 92 -4.73 -2.03 -12.01
N LEU A 93 -5.99 -1.91 -11.62
CA LEU A 93 -7.13 -2.07 -12.52
C LEU A 93 -7.78 -0.71 -12.75
N THR A 94 -7.99 -0.36 -14.01
CA THR A 94 -8.69 0.87 -14.38
C THR A 94 -9.81 0.56 -15.37
N MET A 95 -10.76 1.48 -15.46
CA MET A 95 -11.73 1.49 -16.55
C MET A 95 -11.20 2.42 -17.64
N GLY A 96 -10.75 1.82 -18.75
CA GLY A 96 -10.07 2.57 -19.79
C GLY A 96 -8.76 3.15 -19.23
N ARG A 97 -8.55 4.44 -19.47
CA ARG A 97 -7.38 5.18 -18.95
C ARG A 97 -7.72 6.04 -17.74
N GLY A 98 -8.87 5.77 -17.11
CA GLY A 98 -9.30 6.51 -15.96
C GLY A 98 -8.48 6.23 -14.71
N PHE A 99 -8.96 6.72 -13.57
CA PHE A 99 -8.29 6.50 -12.30
C PHE A 99 -8.42 5.04 -11.86
N PRO A 100 -7.47 4.54 -11.07
CA PRO A 100 -7.52 3.15 -10.60
C PRO A 100 -8.75 2.89 -9.75
N ILE A 101 -9.43 1.77 -10.03
CA ILE A 101 -10.54 1.30 -9.20
C ILE A 101 -10.13 0.18 -8.26
N SER A 102 -8.96 -0.42 -8.50
CA SER A 102 -8.38 -1.43 -7.61
C SER A 102 -6.87 -1.40 -7.73
N VAL A 103 -6.18 -1.46 -6.60
CA VAL A 103 -4.73 -1.52 -6.54
C VAL A 103 -4.35 -2.64 -5.58
N SER A 104 -3.42 -3.48 -6.01
CA SER A 104 -2.91 -4.58 -5.21
C SER A 104 -1.39 -4.54 -5.21
N THR A 105 -0.80 -4.74 -4.03
CA THR A 105 0.66 -4.84 -3.86
C THR A 105 0.96 -6.02 -2.94
N LYS A 106 1.85 -6.89 -3.37
CA LYS A 106 2.30 -8.04 -2.58
C LYS A 106 3.81 -8.14 -2.56
#